data_950aaeb5b0370aef9fc83ed7906c567f
#
_entry.id   950aaeb5b0370aef9fc83ed7906c567f
#
_cell.length_a   1.000
_cell.length_b   1.000
_cell.length_c   1.000
_cell.angle_alpha   90.00
_cell.angle_beta   90.00
_cell.angle_gamma   90.00
#
_symmetry.space_group_name_H-M   'P 1'
#
loop_
_entity.id
_entity.type
_entity.pdbx_description
1 polymer ?
#
loop_
_entity_poly.entity_id
_entity_poly.type
_entity_poly.pdbx_seq_one_letter_code
_entity_poly.pdbx_strand_id
1 'polypeptide(L)' 'MENTDLILKTLKDSHEPLKSQQIADLTGIDKKEVDKSIKTLKDNDMIASPKRCYYMAK' A
#
# COMPACT_ATOMS: atom_id res chain seq x y z
N MET A 1 11.20 -8.33 -8.37
CA MET A 1 10.66 -7.06 -7.89
C MET A 1 9.97 -7.25 -6.57
N GLU A 2 10.22 -6.33 -5.69
CA GLU A 2 9.61 -6.39 -4.37
C GLU A 2 8.16 -5.97 -4.44
N ASN A 3 7.30 -6.70 -3.74
CA ASN A 3 5.89 -6.31 -3.64
C ASN A 3 5.73 -4.92 -3.03
N THR A 4 6.63 -4.57 -2.12
CA THR A 4 6.62 -3.24 -1.50
C THR A 4 6.79 -2.14 -2.52
N ASP A 5 7.68 -2.33 -3.50
CA ASP A 5 7.92 -1.33 -4.55
C ASP A 5 6.69 -1.14 -5.41
N LEU A 6 6.04 -2.23 -5.78
CA LEU A 6 4.83 -2.19 -6.60
C LEU A 6 3.69 -1.49 -5.86
N ILE A 7 3.51 -1.82 -4.60
CA ILE A 7 2.47 -1.21 -3.77
C ILE A 7 2.75 0.28 -3.58
N LEU A 8 3.99 0.63 -3.30
CA LEU A 8 4.36 2.03 -3.13
C LEU A 8 4.10 2.84 -4.41
N LYS A 9 4.45 2.27 -5.56
CA LYS A 9 4.20 2.91 -6.84
C LYS A 9 2.70 3.10 -7.07
N THR A 10 1.91 2.08 -6.75
CA THR A 10 0.45 2.15 -6.89
C THR A 10 -0.12 3.28 -6.03
N LEU A 11 0.37 3.41 -4.81
CA LEU A 11 -0.07 4.48 -3.91
C LEU A 11 0.37 5.85 -4.40
N LYS A 12 1.56 5.96 -4.96
CA LYS A 12 2.05 7.22 -5.53
C LYS A 12 1.23 7.66 -6.75
N ASP A 13 0.84 6.69 -7.56
CA ASP A 13 0.02 6.96 -8.75
C ASP A 13 -1.42 7.30 -8.38
N SER A 14 -1.87 6.84 -7.22
CA SER A 14 -3.20 7.17 -6.72
C SER A 14 -3.14 8.52 -6.00
N HIS A 15 -4.06 9.39 -6.31
CA HIS A 15 -4.13 10.70 -5.68
C HIS A 15 -5.02 10.70 -4.44
N GLU A 16 -5.44 9.53 -4.02
CA GLU A 16 -6.32 9.37 -2.84
C GLU A 16 -5.91 8.15 -2.04
N PRO A 17 -6.24 8.11 -0.75
CA PRO A 17 -5.94 6.93 0.07
C PRO A 17 -6.67 5.69 -0.44
N LEU A 18 -6.00 4.55 -0.35
CA LEU A 18 -6.55 3.27 -0.79
C LEU A 18 -6.57 2.30 0.38
N LYS A 19 -7.56 1.42 0.36
CA LYS A 19 -7.63 0.29 1.30
C LYS A 19 -6.72 -0.82 0.82
N SER A 20 -6.28 -1.68 1.74
CA SER A 20 -5.47 -2.84 1.37
C SER A 20 -6.16 -3.71 0.33
N GLN A 21 -7.48 -3.86 0.43
CA GLN A 21 -8.25 -4.64 -0.55
C GLN A 21 -8.16 -4.02 -1.94
N GLN A 22 -8.25 -2.70 -2.02
CA GLN A 22 -8.12 -1.99 -3.30
C GLN A 22 -6.72 -2.15 -3.88
N ILE A 23 -5.71 -2.08 -3.02
CA ILE A 23 -4.33 -2.27 -3.45
C ILE A 23 -4.14 -3.69 -3.99
N ALA A 24 -4.70 -4.69 -3.31
CA ALA A 24 -4.63 -6.07 -3.76
C ALA A 24 -5.29 -6.23 -5.14
N ASP A 25 -6.44 -5.62 -5.33
CA ASP A 25 -7.16 -5.68 -6.61
C ASP A 25 -6.39 -5.00 -7.73
N LEU A 26 -5.77 -3.86 -7.44
CA LEU A 26 -5.04 -3.09 -8.45
C LEU A 26 -3.71 -3.72 -8.81
N THR A 27 -3.04 -4.32 -7.85
CA THR A 27 -1.70 -4.89 -8.07
C THR A 27 -1.75 -6.36 -8.44
N GLY A 28 -2.85 -7.04 -8.15
CA GLY A 28 -2.94 -8.49 -8.32
C GLY A 28 -2.17 -9.26 -7.26
N ILE A 29 -1.69 -8.59 -6.23
CA ILE A 29 -0.98 -9.21 -5.12
C ILE A 29 -1.98 -9.73 -4.10
N ASP A 30 -1.70 -10.90 -3.53
CA ASP A 30 -2.53 -11.48 -2.49
C ASP A 30 -2.68 -10.50 -1.31
N LYS A 31 -3.87 -10.41 -0.75
CA LYS A 31 -4.13 -9.49 0.36
C LYS A 31 -3.17 -9.68 1.52
N LYS A 32 -2.81 -10.93 1.83
CA LYS A 32 -1.85 -11.23 2.89
C LYS A 32 -0.50 -10.58 2.61
N GLU A 33 -0.05 -10.65 1.38
CA GLU A 33 1.21 -10.03 0.96
C GLU A 33 1.10 -8.52 0.96
N VAL A 34 -0.05 -7.98 0.57
CA VAL A 34 -0.32 -6.54 0.62
C VAL A 34 -0.21 -6.04 2.06
N ASP A 35 -0.87 -6.72 3.00
CA ASP A 35 -0.85 -6.32 4.41
C ASP A 35 0.57 -6.35 4.96
N LYS A 36 1.33 -7.37 4.62
CA LYS A 36 2.72 -7.51 5.02
C LYS A 36 3.59 -6.39 4.49
N SER A 37 3.42 -6.08 3.21
CA SER A 37 4.16 -5.02 2.54
C SER A 37 3.79 -3.65 3.09
N ILE A 38 2.52 -3.43 3.37
CA ILE A 38 2.05 -2.18 3.96
C ILE A 38 2.70 -1.96 5.32
N LYS A 39 2.77 -3.01 6.14
CA LYS A 39 3.41 -2.93 7.44
C LYS A 39 4.88 -2.53 7.29
N THR A 40 5.58 -3.14 6.35
CA THR A 40 6.98 -2.81 6.09
C THR A 40 7.14 -1.37 5.63
N LEU A 41 6.32 -0.93 4.70
CA LEU A 41 6.36 0.45 4.20
C LEU A 41 6.04 1.46 5.29
N LYS A 42 5.09 1.13 6.15
CA LYS A 42 4.72 1.99 7.27
C LYS A 42 5.85 2.08 8.29
N ASP A 43 6.49 0.96 8.59
CA ASP A 43 7.63 0.92 9.51
C ASP A 43 8.81 1.74 8.99
N ASN A 44 8.97 1.80 7.68
CA ASN A 44 10.01 2.59 7.03
C ASN A 44 9.57 4.03 6.75
N ASP A 45 8.39 4.40 7.22
CA ASP A 45 7.87 5.77 7.09
C ASP A 45 7.71 6.21 5.63
N MET A 46 7.45 5.27 4.74
CA MET A 46 7.28 5.53 3.31
C MET A 46 5.83 5.78 2.92
N ILE A 47 4.90 5.37 3.78
CA ILE A 47 3.48 5.58 3.58
C ILE A 47 2.84 6.10 4.86
N ALA A 48 1.66 6.67 4.72
CA ALA A 48 0.89 7.16 5.85
C ALA A 48 -0.50 6.55 5.84
N SER A 49 -1.13 6.53 7.01
CA SER A 49 -2.51 6.06 7.14
C SER A 49 -3.36 7.23 7.63
N PRO A 50 -3.94 8.02 6.70
CA PRO A 50 -4.72 9.19 7.09
C PRO A 50 -6.05 8.82 7.75
N LYS A 51 -6.54 7.64 7.45
CA LYS A 51 -7.76 7.10 8.05
C LYS A 51 -7.54 5.64 8.36
N ARG A 52 -8.36 5.12 9.26
CA ARG A 52 -8.33 3.70 9.59
C ARG A 52 -8.54 2.87 8.31
N CYS A 53 -7.68 1.92 8.09
CA CYS A 53 -7.70 1.00 6.94
C CYS A 53 -7.39 1.65 5.60
N TYR A 54 -7.05 2.93 5.57
CA TYR A 54 -6.62 3.62 4.35
C TYR A 54 -5.13 3.92 4.40
N TYR A 55 -4.49 3.88 3.25
CA TYR A 55 -3.06 4.09 3.11
C TYR A 55 -2.76 4.97 1.91
N MET A 56 -1.73 5.78 2.03
CA MET A 56 -1.29 6.62 0.92
C MET A 56 0.21 6.83 1.01
N ALA A 57 0.85 7.08 -0.14
CA ALA A 57 2.28 7.38 -0.18
C ALA A 57 2.52 8.78 0.39
N LYS A 58 3.62 8.91 1.11
CA LYS A 58 4.03 10.22 1.62
C LYS A 58 4.63 11.09 0.55
#